data_d98f46347a5d9be356c2dc3adde6a43d
#
_entry.id   d98f46347a5d9be356c2dc3adde6a43d
#
_cell.length_a   1.000
_cell.length_b   1.000
_cell.length_c   1.000
_cell.angle_alpha   90.00
_cell.angle_beta   90.00
_cell.angle_gamma   90.00
#
_symmetry.space_group_name_H-M   'P 1'
#
loop_
_entity.id
_entity.type
_entity.pdbx_description
1 polymer ?
#
loop_
_entity_poly.entity_id
_entity_poly.type
_entity_poly.pdbx_seq_one_letter_code
_entity_poly.pdbx_strand_id
1 'polypeptide(L)'
;MSKVPAPEQSLTFTNPLLEGMHPDPSICRQGDTFYLVNSTFEYLPGLPVYASTNLVHWDLIGHAITRPEQLDLSSARASGGLFAPTIREHNGLFYIACTAVGVDGPSGSFYITAASAAGPWSNPVWLPDAAGIDPTIFFDGDDIWWAGCRQVAEPEYEGQTEIWLQRLDPVEGRLTGPEHILWTGAVKGAIWAEGPHLYKHGEYFYLLAAEGGTGDNHAVSVARANHVTGPYLGNPRNPVLTHRNFGGTAAVQCVGHADLVQATDGSWWAVALATRPRHSLTLLGRETFLAPVAWENDWPVFNPGLGCLPESGKVPAFVTAETVAAAEQPLITSPNPVRRVLGRDEPWITARGFPAQHMGEAGSENRIALLSTGARVDRTEPAAALGVRLSHHTAAFAATVERLLRSPAAGGPMQTLVGISLSQSPESQIRAELSVEKAARIDIVEVAGGVSRIVESRNLDDETFDRLVAGEPAGIELRMAVLDGATVRVETGTDGAVVLSADLPARVLSTEAAGGFVGAVASVYSMGTAGTGAVFAEMVYEH
;
A
#
# COMPACT_ATOMS: atom_id res chain seq x y z
N MET A 1 -11.00 53.57 4.24
CA MET A 1 -10.89 52.43 5.14
C MET A 1 -10.64 51.22 4.27
N SER A 2 -9.38 50.82 4.12
CA SER A 2 -9.01 49.60 3.41
C SER A 2 -9.48 48.42 4.25
N LYS A 3 -10.33 47.55 3.68
CA LYS A 3 -10.68 46.26 4.29
C LYS A 3 -9.37 45.48 4.47
N VAL A 4 -8.98 45.23 5.71
CA VAL A 4 -7.97 44.20 6.02
C VAL A 4 -8.52 42.90 5.44
N PRO A 5 -7.78 42.20 4.54
CA PRO A 5 -8.25 40.91 4.06
C PRO A 5 -8.42 40.00 5.27
N ALA A 6 -9.52 39.22 5.29
CA ALA A 6 -9.69 38.17 6.27
C ALA A 6 -8.44 37.26 6.25
N PRO A 7 -7.99 36.76 7.42
CA PRO A 7 -6.86 35.83 7.44
C PRO A 7 -7.19 34.67 6.49
N GLU A 8 -6.28 34.37 5.56
CA GLU A 8 -6.37 33.19 4.72
C GLU A 8 -6.47 31.98 5.64
N GLN A 9 -7.61 31.33 5.64
CA GLN A 9 -7.79 30.09 6.38
C GLN A 9 -6.90 29.02 5.72
N SER A 10 -6.11 28.33 6.49
CA SER A 10 -5.24 27.25 6.03
C SER A 10 -5.32 26.07 6.97
N LEU A 11 -5.26 24.87 6.40
CA LEU A 11 -5.14 23.61 7.15
C LEU A 11 -3.66 23.23 7.26
N THR A 12 -3.28 22.64 8.37
CA THR A 12 -1.94 22.07 8.54
C THR A 12 -1.98 20.59 8.19
N PHE A 13 -1.10 20.16 7.29
CA PHE A 13 -0.85 18.74 7.07
C PHE A 13 0.43 18.30 7.77
N THR A 14 0.52 17.02 8.08
CA THR A 14 1.73 16.34 8.56
C THR A 14 2.00 15.15 7.66
N ASN A 15 3.25 14.96 7.29
CA ASN A 15 3.69 13.81 6.51
C ASN A 15 4.16 12.65 7.40
N PRO A 16 3.94 11.39 6.96
CA PRO A 16 3.27 11.00 5.72
C PRO A 16 1.78 11.30 5.73
N LEU A 17 1.23 11.54 4.54
CA LEU A 17 -0.19 11.78 4.34
C LEU A 17 -1.02 10.51 4.57
N LEU A 18 -0.49 9.37 4.11
CA LEU A 18 -1.02 8.03 4.39
C LEU A 18 0.12 7.18 4.97
N GLU A 19 -0.07 6.77 6.22
CA GLU A 19 0.91 5.99 6.98
C GLU A 19 0.86 4.49 6.65
N GLY A 20 2.02 3.83 6.76
CA GLY A 20 2.18 2.43 6.42
C GLY A 20 2.24 2.19 4.91
N MET A 21 2.06 0.96 4.47
CA MET A 21 2.20 0.57 3.06
C MET A 21 1.14 1.25 2.17
N HIS A 22 1.47 2.43 1.65
CA HIS A 22 0.74 3.19 0.65
C HIS A 22 1.72 3.72 -0.41
N PRO A 23 2.34 2.82 -1.19
CA PRO A 23 3.36 3.19 -2.19
C PRO A 23 2.74 3.70 -3.48
N ASP A 24 3.59 4.29 -4.32
CA ASP A 24 3.30 4.63 -5.71
C ASP A 24 1.99 5.43 -5.87
N PRO A 25 1.86 6.58 -5.16
CA PRO A 25 0.63 7.34 -5.16
C PRO A 25 0.39 8.02 -6.51
N SER A 26 -0.85 7.93 -7.02
CA SER A 26 -1.32 8.75 -8.12
C SER A 26 -2.56 9.52 -7.71
N ILE A 27 -2.69 10.77 -8.20
CA ILE A 27 -3.70 11.72 -7.78
C ILE A 27 -4.38 12.38 -8.98
N CYS A 28 -5.70 12.56 -8.90
CA CYS A 28 -6.45 13.40 -9.82
C CYS A 28 -7.50 14.24 -9.08
N ARG A 29 -8.21 15.12 -9.79
CA ARG A 29 -9.25 15.97 -9.21
C ARG A 29 -10.47 16.01 -10.14
N GLN A 30 -11.66 15.93 -9.54
CA GLN A 30 -12.92 16.23 -10.21
C GLN A 30 -13.70 17.24 -9.37
N GLY A 31 -13.99 18.40 -9.93
CA GLY A 31 -14.61 19.48 -9.18
C GLY A 31 -13.74 19.91 -8.00
N ASP A 32 -14.29 19.89 -6.78
CA ASP A 32 -13.60 20.25 -5.54
C ASP A 32 -13.03 19.02 -4.79
N THR A 33 -13.12 17.83 -5.36
CA THR A 33 -12.68 16.59 -4.72
C THR A 33 -11.43 16.03 -5.40
N PHE A 34 -10.43 15.73 -4.59
CA PHE A 34 -9.21 15.02 -4.99
C PHE A 34 -9.40 13.53 -4.76
N TYR A 35 -8.83 12.72 -5.63
CA TYR A 35 -8.84 11.26 -5.55
C TYR A 35 -7.43 10.73 -5.66
N LEU A 36 -7.08 9.78 -4.81
CA LEU A 36 -5.76 9.18 -4.72
C LEU A 36 -5.88 7.66 -4.77
N VAL A 37 -4.95 7.01 -5.46
CA VAL A 37 -4.83 5.55 -5.55
C VAL A 37 -3.40 5.13 -5.25
N ASN A 38 -3.23 3.93 -4.66
CA ASN A 38 -1.93 3.33 -4.38
C ASN A 38 -1.83 1.91 -4.93
N SER A 39 -0.62 1.43 -5.19
CA SER A 39 -0.34 0.02 -5.47
C SER A 39 -0.58 -0.86 -4.25
N THR A 40 -0.89 -2.12 -4.48
CA THR A 40 -1.14 -3.09 -3.39
C THR A 40 -0.42 -4.41 -3.58
N PHE A 41 0.30 -4.56 -4.69
CA PHE A 41 1.01 -5.79 -5.04
C PHE A 41 0.11 -7.02 -4.93
N GLU A 42 0.47 -8.02 -4.13
CA GLU A 42 -0.30 -9.24 -3.92
C GLU A 42 -1.51 -9.10 -2.98
N TYR A 43 -1.74 -7.92 -2.40
CA TYR A 43 -2.84 -7.72 -1.44
C TYR A 43 -4.14 -7.29 -2.10
N LEU A 44 -5.24 -7.91 -1.66
CA LEU A 44 -6.62 -7.64 -2.06
C LEU A 44 -7.50 -7.30 -0.84
N PRO A 45 -8.53 -6.45 -0.98
CA PRO A 45 -8.93 -5.75 -2.20
C PRO A 45 -7.82 -4.84 -2.71
N GLY A 46 -7.67 -4.76 -4.04
CA GLY A 46 -6.56 -4.05 -4.68
C GLY A 46 -6.87 -2.61 -5.03
N LEU A 47 -5.82 -1.79 -5.09
CA LEU A 47 -5.88 -0.40 -5.54
C LEU A 47 -6.89 0.41 -4.71
N PRO A 48 -6.61 0.70 -3.42
CA PRO A 48 -7.47 1.51 -2.57
C PRO A 48 -7.63 2.91 -3.19
N VAL A 49 -8.85 3.42 -3.20
CA VAL A 49 -9.18 4.75 -3.68
C VAL A 49 -9.59 5.61 -2.50
N TYR A 50 -8.89 6.70 -2.32
CA TYR A 50 -9.15 7.69 -1.30
C TYR A 50 -9.74 8.96 -1.90
N ALA A 51 -10.55 9.68 -1.13
CA ALA A 51 -11.09 11.00 -1.51
C ALA A 51 -10.76 12.04 -0.45
N SER A 52 -10.53 13.27 -0.90
CA SER A 52 -10.30 14.44 -0.04
C SER A 52 -10.82 15.69 -0.70
N THR A 53 -11.38 16.60 0.10
CA THR A 53 -11.74 17.95 -0.37
C THR A 53 -10.69 19.00 0.02
N ASN A 54 -9.62 18.60 0.73
CA ASN A 54 -8.68 19.55 1.32
C ASN A 54 -7.21 19.11 1.26
N LEU A 55 -6.88 17.96 0.62
CA LEU A 55 -5.55 17.36 0.52
C LEU A 55 -4.92 16.93 1.86
N VAL A 56 -5.58 17.16 3.00
CA VAL A 56 -5.06 16.85 4.35
C VAL A 56 -5.75 15.63 4.93
N HIS A 57 -7.07 15.59 4.85
CA HIS A 57 -7.88 14.48 5.37
C HIS A 57 -8.37 13.63 4.21
N TRP A 58 -8.11 12.33 4.28
CA TRP A 58 -8.40 11.37 3.23
C TRP A 58 -9.27 10.24 3.75
N ASP A 59 -10.40 10.02 3.09
CA ASP A 59 -11.31 8.94 3.38
C ASP A 59 -11.12 7.81 2.37
N LEU A 60 -10.96 6.57 2.83
CA LEU A 60 -11.01 5.39 1.97
C LEU A 60 -12.45 5.21 1.48
N ILE A 61 -12.70 5.47 0.19
CA ILE A 61 -14.05 5.40 -0.40
C ILE A 61 -14.33 4.07 -1.12
N GLY A 62 -13.32 3.23 -1.29
CA GLY A 62 -13.44 1.92 -1.92
C GLY A 62 -12.11 1.40 -2.44
N HIS A 63 -12.19 0.32 -3.20
CA HIS A 63 -11.06 -0.28 -3.91
C HIS A 63 -11.44 -0.50 -5.38
N ALA A 64 -10.47 -0.43 -6.26
CA ALA A 64 -10.73 -0.58 -7.69
C ALA A 64 -10.81 -2.06 -8.11
N ILE A 65 -10.08 -2.94 -7.43
CA ILE A 65 -10.13 -4.40 -7.61
C ILE A 65 -10.75 -5.04 -6.38
N THR A 66 -12.01 -5.50 -6.52
CA THR A 66 -12.83 -5.99 -5.39
C THR A 66 -13.38 -7.39 -5.60
N ARG A 67 -13.23 -7.99 -6.78
CA ARG A 67 -13.85 -9.26 -7.13
C ARG A 67 -12.93 -10.14 -7.99
N PRO A 68 -13.00 -11.46 -7.86
CA PRO A 68 -12.14 -12.41 -8.59
C PRO A 68 -12.26 -12.31 -10.12
N GLU A 69 -13.44 -11.90 -10.64
CA GLU A 69 -13.68 -11.75 -12.08
C GLU A 69 -12.89 -10.59 -12.70
N GLN A 70 -12.40 -9.65 -11.87
CA GLN A 70 -11.53 -8.58 -12.35
C GLN A 70 -10.08 -9.07 -12.48
N LEU A 71 -9.58 -9.77 -11.46
CA LEU A 71 -8.19 -10.22 -11.44
C LEU A 71 -8.00 -11.34 -10.41
N ASP A 72 -7.30 -12.38 -10.81
CA ASP A 72 -6.85 -13.47 -9.95
C ASP A 72 -5.37 -13.27 -9.58
N LEU A 73 -5.09 -13.04 -8.30
CA LEU A 73 -3.74 -12.92 -7.74
C LEU A 73 -3.28 -14.19 -7.00
N SER A 74 -4.02 -15.29 -7.09
CA SER A 74 -3.72 -16.52 -6.31
C SER A 74 -2.32 -17.07 -6.54
N SER A 75 -1.74 -16.86 -7.72
CA SER A 75 -0.38 -17.24 -8.11
C SER A 75 0.67 -16.13 -7.93
N ALA A 76 0.28 -14.94 -7.47
CA ALA A 76 1.20 -13.81 -7.36
C ALA A 76 2.39 -14.14 -6.46
N ARG A 77 3.60 -13.96 -6.96
CA ARG A 77 4.81 -14.04 -6.12
C ARG A 77 4.80 -12.93 -5.05
N ALA A 78 5.63 -13.06 -4.03
CA ALA A 78 5.83 -11.98 -3.05
C ALA A 78 6.25 -10.68 -3.77
N SER A 79 5.61 -9.57 -3.44
CA SER A 79 5.75 -8.28 -4.12
C SER A 79 5.48 -8.34 -5.64
N GLY A 80 4.70 -9.31 -6.10
CA GLY A 80 4.06 -9.34 -7.42
C GLY A 80 2.66 -8.77 -7.37
N GLY A 81 1.87 -8.92 -8.45
CA GLY A 81 0.49 -8.45 -8.50
C GLY A 81 0.36 -7.02 -9.01
N LEU A 82 -0.39 -6.16 -8.32
CA LEU A 82 -0.78 -4.81 -8.75
C LEU A 82 0.32 -3.79 -8.46
N PHE A 83 1.10 -3.43 -9.48
CA PHE A 83 2.16 -2.43 -9.42
C PHE A 83 1.59 -1.01 -9.45
N ALA A 84 2.43 0.00 -9.70
CA ALA A 84 2.03 1.40 -9.66
C ALA A 84 0.81 1.70 -10.55
N PRO A 85 -0.29 2.19 -9.96
CA PRO A 85 -1.46 2.63 -10.70
C PRO A 85 -1.36 4.10 -11.05
N THR A 86 -2.07 4.52 -12.09
CA THR A 86 -2.38 5.92 -12.37
C THR A 86 -3.89 6.13 -12.37
N ILE A 87 -4.40 7.11 -11.62
CA ILE A 87 -5.80 7.54 -11.67
C ILE A 87 -5.94 8.84 -12.45
N ARG A 88 -6.92 8.91 -13.37
CA ARG A 88 -7.28 10.12 -14.10
C ARG A 88 -8.80 10.24 -14.22
N GLU A 89 -9.27 11.47 -14.33
CA GLU A 89 -10.67 11.76 -14.65
C GLU A 89 -10.71 12.51 -15.98
N HIS A 90 -11.64 12.10 -16.84
CA HIS A 90 -11.89 12.77 -18.10
C HIS A 90 -13.38 12.65 -18.50
N ASN A 91 -14.03 13.81 -18.71
CA ASN A 91 -15.43 13.91 -19.13
C ASN A 91 -16.42 13.13 -18.24
N GLY A 92 -16.22 13.15 -16.92
CA GLY A 92 -17.09 12.49 -15.96
C GLY A 92 -16.83 10.99 -15.81
N LEU A 93 -15.78 10.45 -16.43
CA LEU A 93 -15.38 9.06 -16.29
C LEU A 93 -13.98 8.97 -15.64
N PHE A 94 -13.86 8.15 -14.61
CA PHE A 94 -12.59 7.82 -13.99
C PHE A 94 -11.93 6.66 -14.71
N TYR A 95 -10.62 6.73 -14.83
CA TYR A 95 -9.74 5.70 -15.40
C TYR A 95 -8.68 5.35 -14.37
N ILE A 96 -8.42 4.08 -14.17
CA ILE A 96 -7.20 3.60 -13.49
C ILE A 96 -6.46 2.71 -14.47
N ALA A 97 -5.22 3.07 -14.77
CA ALA A 97 -4.25 2.24 -15.48
C ALA A 97 -3.34 1.55 -14.45
N CYS A 98 -2.99 0.28 -14.68
CA CYS A 98 -2.12 -0.48 -13.79
C CYS A 98 -1.45 -1.63 -14.55
N THR A 99 -0.41 -2.22 -13.98
CA THR A 99 0.22 -3.43 -14.49
C THR A 99 0.14 -4.56 -13.47
N ALA A 100 -0.36 -5.72 -13.88
CA ALA A 100 -0.29 -6.95 -13.10
C ALA A 100 0.99 -7.73 -13.45
N VAL A 101 1.86 -7.95 -12.45
CA VAL A 101 3.20 -8.53 -12.64
C VAL A 101 3.37 -9.81 -11.83
N GLY A 102 3.96 -10.84 -12.44
CA GLY A 102 4.30 -12.08 -11.73
C GLY A 102 3.08 -12.85 -11.25
N VAL A 103 2.05 -12.90 -12.07
CA VAL A 103 0.83 -13.69 -11.91
C VAL A 103 0.67 -14.65 -13.09
N ASP A 104 0.03 -15.78 -12.87
CA ASP A 104 -0.39 -16.69 -13.93
C ASP A 104 -1.71 -16.18 -14.57
N GLY A 105 -1.90 -16.45 -15.86
CA GLY A 105 -3.11 -15.99 -16.58
C GLY A 105 -2.93 -14.59 -17.18
N PRO A 106 -4.01 -13.79 -17.30
CA PRO A 106 -3.92 -12.44 -17.84
C PRO A 106 -2.99 -11.58 -16.98
N SER A 107 -1.93 -11.07 -17.59
CA SER A 107 -0.88 -10.27 -16.96
C SER A 107 -0.42 -9.17 -17.90
N GLY A 108 0.32 -8.19 -17.37
CA GLY A 108 0.74 -7.00 -18.09
C GLY A 108 -0.15 -5.79 -17.79
N SER A 109 -0.15 -4.83 -18.68
CA SER A 109 -0.86 -3.56 -18.48
C SER A 109 -2.33 -3.63 -18.87
N PHE A 110 -3.15 -2.93 -18.08
CA PHE A 110 -4.59 -2.82 -18.28
C PHE A 110 -5.11 -1.47 -17.79
N TYR A 111 -6.34 -1.15 -18.16
CA TYR A 111 -7.09 -0.08 -17.51
C TYR A 111 -8.50 -0.54 -17.14
N ILE A 112 -9.07 0.12 -16.15
CA ILE A 112 -10.45 -0.02 -15.69
C ILE A 112 -11.10 1.36 -15.61
N THR A 113 -12.42 1.40 -15.69
CA THR A 113 -13.18 2.66 -15.67
C THR A 113 -14.34 2.60 -14.68
N ALA A 114 -14.75 3.78 -14.20
CA ALA A 114 -15.94 3.94 -13.36
C ALA A 114 -16.54 5.34 -13.52
N ALA A 115 -17.86 5.44 -13.42
CA ALA A 115 -18.55 6.73 -13.38
C ALA A 115 -18.40 7.45 -12.02
N SER A 116 -18.02 6.73 -10.99
CA SER A 116 -17.70 7.24 -9.65
C SER A 116 -16.39 6.66 -9.18
N ALA A 117 -15.55 7.45 -8.54
CA ALA A 117 -14.28 6.98 -7.98
C ALA A 117 -14.46 5.90 -6.89
N ALA A 118 -15.61 5.88 -6.21
CA ALA A 118 -15.98 4.81 -5.29
C ALA A 118 -16.34 3.49 -6.00
N GLY A 119 -16.46 3.51 -7.33
CA GLY A 119 -16.88 2.37 -8.15
C GLY A 119 -18.42 2.31 -8.35
N PRO A 120 -18.96 1.16 -8.81
CA PRO A 120 -18.20 -0.05 -9.15
C PRO A 120 -17.29 0.16 -10.36
N TRP A 121 -16.09 -0.39 -10.28
CA TRP A 121 -15.11 -0.36 -11.36
C TRP A 121 -15.37 -1.50 -12.38
N SER A 122 -15.11 -1.23 -13.64
CA SER A 122 -15.25 -2.21 -14.73
C SER A 122 -14.32 -3.41 -14.56
N ASN A 123 -14.51 -4.44 -15.37
CA ASN A 123 -13.47 -5.43 -15.57
C ASN A 123 -12.30 -4.83 -16.35
N PRO A 124 -11.07 -5.36 -16.20
CA PRO A 124 -9.89 -4.89 -16.91
C PRO A 124 -10.05 -4.98 -18.44
N VAL A 125 -9.65 -3.91 -19.11
CA VAL A 125 -9.35 -3.91 -20.54
C VAL A 125 -7.83 -4.10 -20.66
N TRP A 126 -7.42 -5.30 -21.03
CA TRP A 126 -6.02 -5.66 -21.15
C TRP A 126 -5.42 -5.09 -22.42
N LEU A 127 -4.20 -4.57 -22.33
CA LEU A 127 -3.42 -4.03 -23.43
C LEU A 127 -2.16 -4.89 -23.66
N PRO A 128 -2.27 -6.00 -24.41
CA PRO A 128 -1.17 -6.94 -24.56
C PRO A 128 0.06 -6.34 -25.24
N ASP A 129 -0.13 -5.29 -26.04
CA ASP A 129 0.96 -4.57 -26.71
C ASP A 129 1.61 -3.48 -25.83
N ALA A 130 1.05 -3.18 -24.65
CA ALA A 130 1.61 -2.22 -23.71
C ALA A 130 2.73 -2.84 -22.89
N ALA A 131 3.94 -2.84 -23.44
CA ALA A 131 5.12 -3.43 -22.80
C ALA A 131 5.59 -2.64 -21.57
N GLY A 132 6.04 -3.36 -20.55
CA GLY A 132 6.65 -2.79 -19.35
C GLY A 132 5.68 -2.58 -18.19
N ILE A 133 5.92 -1.55 -17.38
CA ILE A 133 5.19 -1.26 -16.13
C ILE A 133 4.85 0.23 -16.02
N ASP A 134 4.20 0.63 -14.93
CA ASP A 134 3.90 1.99 -14.50
C ASP A 134 3.16 2.80 -15.57
N PRO A 135 2.01 2.31 -16.03
CA PRO A 135 1.29 2.99 -17.10
C PRO A 135 0.63 4.29 -16.62
N THR A 136 0.58 5.27 -17.51
CA THR A 136 -0.24 6.47 -17.33
C THR A 136 -1.12 6.71 -18.55
N ILE A 137 -2.32 7.27 -18.31
CA ILE A 137 -3.19 7.78 -19.38
C ILE A 137 -3.13 9.30 -19.35
N PHE A 138 -2.92 9.91 -20.51
CA PHE A 138 -2.91 11.36 -20.66
C PHE A 138 -3.92 11.79 -21.73
N PHE A 139 -4.73 12.80 -21.38
CA PHE A 139 -5.77 13.35 -22.25
C PHE A 139 -5.32 14.72 -22.78
N ASP A 140 -5.21 14.88 -24.10
CA ASP A 140 -4.93 16.15 -24.79
C ASP A 140 -6.04 16.44 -25.80
N GLY A 141 -7.11 17.09 -25.35
CA GLY A 141 -8.34 17.26 -26.13
C GLY A 141 -9.00 15.92 -26.43
N ASP A 142 -9.18 15.62 -27.71
CA ASP A 142 -9.75 14.34 -28.17
C ASP A 142 -8.71 13.23 -28.27
N ASP A 143 -7.43 13.55 -28.13
CA ASP A 143 -6.35 12.57 -28.18
C ASP A 143 -6.14 11.93 -26.81
N ILE A 144 -6.17 10.61 -26.76
CA ILE A 144 -5.90 9.83 -25.56
C ILE A 144 -4.58 9.09 -25.76
N TRP A 145 -3.66 9.27 -24.82
CA TRP A 145 -2.33 8.72 -24.87
C TRP A 145 -2.09 7.76 -23.72
N TRP A 146 -1.43 6.66 -24.04
CA TRP A 146 -0.90 5.70 -23.08
C TRP A 146 0.62 5.84 -23.05
N ALA A 147 1.20 6.00 -21.87
CA ALA A 147 2.63 5.92 -21.68
C ALA A 147 2.96 4.86 -20.62
N GLY A 148 4.17 4.33 -20.67
CA GLY A 148 4.71 3.39 -19.68
C GLY A 148 6.23 3.41 -19.73
N CYS A 149 6.87 2.63 -18.85
CA CYS A 149 8.30 2.40 -18.89
C CYS A 149 8.59 0.93 -19.16
N ARG A 150 9.69 0.66 -19.89
CA ARG A 150 10.19 -0.68 -20.19
C ARG A 150 11.70 -0.71 -20.26
N GLN A 151 12.27 -1.89 -20.17
CA GLN A 151 13.69 -2.06 -20.43
C GLN A 151 14.03 -1.75 -21.90
N VAL A 152 15.14 -1.09 -22.11
CA VAL A 152 15.69 -0.85 -23.46
C VAL A 152 16.08 -2.20 -24.08
N ALA A 153 15.76 -2.40 -25.37
CA ALA A 153 16.01 -3.69 -26.04
C ALA A 153 17.49 -4.08 -26.05
N GLU A 154 18.38 -3.11 -26.22
CA GLU A 154 19.84 -3.28 -26.18
C GLU A 154 20.44 -2.31 -25.14
N PRO A 155 20.37 -2.64 -23.83
CA PRO A 155 20.80 -1.75 -22.78
C PRO A 155 22.32 -1.60 -22.72
N GLU A 156 22.79 -0.37 -22.51
CA GLU A 156 24.21 -0.05 -22.26
C GLU A 156 24.64 -0.45 -20.84
N TYR A 157 23.69 -0.57 -19.90
CA TYR A 157 23.90 -0.93 -18.49
C TYR A 157 22.63 -1.58 -17.91
N GLU A 158 22.81 -2.36 -16.85
CA GLU A 158 21.70 -3.02 -16.15
C GLU A 158 20.72 -2.00 -15.58
N GLY A 159 19.42 -2.24 -15.74
CA GLY A 159 18.37 -1.35 -15.28
C GLY A 159 18.14 -0.11 -16.17
N GLN A 160 18.72 -0.08 -17.38
CA GLN A 160 18.41 0.96 -18.37
C GLN A 160 16.99 0.77 -18.90
N THR A 161 16.16 1.77 -18.70
CA THR A 161 14.77 1.82 -19.15
C THR A 161 14.53 3.01 -20.08
N GLU A 162 13.43 2.94 -20.80
CA GLU A 162 12.90 4.02 -21.62
C GLU A 162 11.43 4.26 -21.33
N ILE A 163 11.03 5.52 -21.40
CA ILE A 163 9.62 5.92 -21.35
C ILE A 163 9.11 6.07 -22.77
N TRP A 164 8.03 5.37 -23.07
CA TRP A 164 7.41 5.35 -24.38
C TRP A 164 5.96 5.84 -24.31
N LEU A 165 5.42 6.27 -25.46
CA LEU A 165 4.08 6.84 -25.63
C LEU A 165 3.46 6.29 -26.91
N GLN A 166 2.16 5.94 -26.84
CA GLN A 166 1.37 5.57 -27.99
C GLN A 166 -0.09 6.00 -27.80
N ARG A 167 -0.84 6.20 -28.86
CA ARG A 167 -2.28 6.52 -28.76
C ARG A 167 -3.06 5.34 -28.22
N LEU A 168 -3.98 5.62 -27.29
CA LEU A 168 -4.97 4.66 -26.79
C LEU A 168 -6.32 4.91 -27.50
N ASP A 169 -6.88 3.87 -28.10
CA ASP A 169 -8.28 3.82 -28.51
C ASP A 169 -9.07 3.09 -27.40
N PRO A 170 -9.80 3.83 -26.54
CA PRO A 170 -10.52 3.21 -25.42
C PRO A 170 -11.81 2.50 -25.86
N VAL A 171 -12.31 2.76 -27.09
CA VAL A 171 -13.48 2.09 -27.64
C VAL A 171 -13.11 0.69 -28.12
N GLU A 172 -11.99 0.59 -28.82
CA GLU A 172 -11.47 -0.70 -29.30
C GLU A 172 -10.63 -1.43 -28.23
N GLY A 173 -10.26 -0.75 -27.15
CA GLY A 173 -9.44 -1.31 -26.06
C GLY A 173 -8.03 -1.72 -26.53
N ARG A 174 -7.37 -0.88 -27.34
CA ARG A 174 -6.05 -1.17 -27.92
C ARG A 174 -5.22 0.08 -28.17
N LEU A 175 -3.91 -0.12 -28.28
CA LEU A 175 -2.97 0.92 -28.72
C LEU A 175 -3.02 1.08 -30.24
N THR A 176 -2.84 2.30 -30.73
CA THR A 176 -2.95 2.64 -32.16
C THR A 176 -1.89 3.67 -32.57
N GLY A 177 -1.61 3.72 -33.88
CA GLY A 177 -0.64 4.67 -34.43
C GLY A 177 0.81 4.36 -34.08
N PRO A 178 1.75 5.27 -34.36
CA PRO A 178 3.17 5.06 -34.08
C PRO A 178 3.47 5.15 -32.60
N GLU A 179 4.43 4.35 -32.14
CA GLU A 179 5.05 4.45 -30.85
C GLU A 179 6.14 5.55 -30.87
N HIS A 180 6.28 6.28 -29.76
CA HIS A 180 7.27 7.34 -29.59
C HIS A 180 8.07 7.07 -28.32
N ILE A 181 9.40 7.04 -28.41
CA ILE A 181 10.27 7.05 -27.24
C ILE A 181 10.42 8.50 -26.78
N LEU A 182 9.96 8.76 -25.56
CA LEU A 182 9.96 10.12 -25.00
C LEU A 182 11.27 10.44 -24.30
N TRP A 183 11.79 9.51 -23.50
CA TRP A 183 12.90 9.80 -22.60
C TRP A 183 13.53 8.54 -22.00
N THR A 184 14.81 8.65 -21.60
CA THR A 184 15.58 7.57 -20.98
C THR A 184 16.16 7.95 -19.61
N GLY A 185 15.61 9.00 -18.99
CA GLY A 185 16.07 9.55 -17.72
C GLY A 185 16.94 10.81 -17.84
N ALA A 186 17.11 11.52 -16.75
CA ALA A 186 17.85 12.79 -16.68
C ALA A 186 19.34 12.56 -16.42
N VAL A 187 19.69 11.60 -15.61
CA VAL A 187 21.06 11.32 -15.19
C VAL A 187 21.61 10.17 -16.02
N LYS A 188 22.66 10.40 -16.81
CA LYS A 188 23.29 9.36 -17.61
C LYS A 188 23.80 8.21 -16.69
N GLY A 189 23.36 7.00 -16.99
CA GLY A 189 23.68 5.81 -16.21
C GLY A 189 22.82 5.59 -14.97
N ALA A 190 21.82 6.47 -14.71
CA ALA A 190 20.80 6.18 -13.71
C ALA A 190 19.92 5.01 -14.18
N ILE A 191 19.59 4.12 -13.26
CA ILE A 191 18.71 2.97 -13.51
C ILE A 191 17.26 3.37 -13.32
N TRP A 192 16.35 2.63 -13.97
CA TRP A 192 14.91 2.69 -13.75
C TRP A 192 14.34 4.11 -13.91
N ALA A 193 14.39 4.66 -15.14
CA ALA A 193 13.48 5.75 -15.50
C ALA A 193 12.08 5.14 -15.63
N GLU A 194 11.21 5.40 -14.63
CA GLU A 194 9.92 4.73 -14.44
C GLU A 194 8.86 5.71 -13.91
N GLY A 195 7.64 5.25 -13.63
CA GLY A 195 6.56 6.06 -13.08
C GLY A 195 6.23 7.31 -13.91
N PRO A 196 6.04 7.22 -15.24
CA PRO A 196 5.81 8.41 -16.06
C PRO A 196 4.44 9.02 -15.80
N HIS A 197 4.41 10.36 -15.63
CA HIS A 197 3.18 11.14 -15.67
C HIS A 197 3.34 12.32 -16.63
N LEU A 198 2.30 12.57 -17.43
CA LEU A 198 2.27 13.63 -18.41
C LEU A 198 1.32 14.74 -17.99
N TYR A 199 1.73 15.99 -18.22
CA TYR A 199 0.95 17.19 -17.91
C TYR A 199 1.07 18.20 -19.03
N LYS A 200 0.07 19.09 -19.13
CA LYS A 200 0.13 20.29 -19.95
C LYS A 200 0.04 21.50 -19.05
N HIS A 201 1.04 22.35 -19.08
CA HIS A 201 1.07 23.60 -18.34
C HIS A 201 1.65 24.73 -19.22
N GLY A 202 0.88 25.82 -19.37
CA GLY A 202 1.24 26.87 -20.31
C GLY A 202 1.34 26.33 -21.74
N GLU A 203 2.48 26.58 -22.39
CA GLU A 203 2.73 26.14 -23.77
C GLU A 203 3.46 24.78 -23.87
N TYR A 204 3.79 24.16 -22.73
CA TYR A 204 4.62 22.95 -22.70
C TYR A 204 3.85 21.72 -22.23
N PHE A 205 4.29 20.59 -22.77
CA PHE A 205 4.04 19.27 -22.21
C PHE A 205 5.19 18.89 -21.28
N TYR A 206 4.86 18.36 -20.11
CA TYR A 206 5.82 17.92 -19.10
C TYR A 206 5.72 16.42 -18.92
N LEU A 207 6.89 15.80 -18.80
CA LEU A 207 7.04 14.41 -18.40
C LEU A 207 7.73 14.40 -17.04
N LEU A 208 7.02 13.90 -16.04
CA LEU A 208 7.56 13.60 -14.72
C LEU A 208 7.89 12.11 -14.67
N ALA A 209 9.02 11.74 -14.08
CA ALA A 209 9.44 10.35 -13.95
C ALA A 209 10.22 10.13 -12.66
N ALA A 210 10.18 8.92 -12.15
CA ALA A 210 11.10 8.44 -11.13
C ALA A 210 12.40 7.94 -11.81
N GLU A 211 13.51 8.01 -11.10
CA GLU A 211 14.78 7.37 -11.52
C GLU A 211 15.65 6.99 -10.32
N GLY A 212 16.63 6.13 -10.53
CA GLY A 212 17.57 5.68 -9.50
C GLY A 212 17.11 4.40 -8.77
N GLY A 213 15.97 3.84 -9.15
CA GLY A 213 15.32 2.72 -8.47
C GLY A 213 14.70 3.15 -7.13
N THR A 214 13.82 2.32 -6.55
CA THR A 214 13.02 2.66 -5.35
C THR A 214 13.78 2.54 -4.02
N GLY A 215 15.12 2.66 -4.04
CA GLY A 215 16.00 2.63 -2.86
C GLY A 215 16.65 3.99 -2.59
N ASP A 216 17.86 3.98 -2.03
CA ASP A 216 18.59 5.18 -1.56
C ASP A 216 18.84 6.23 -2.66
N ASN A 217 18.93 5.81 -3.93
CA ASN A 217 19.16 6.71 -5.06
C ASN A 217 17.88 7.26 -5.69
N HIS A 218 16.72 6.90 -5.16
CA HIS A 218 15.43 7.27 -5.71
C HIS A 218 15.27 8.78 -5.82
N ALA A 219 14.67 9.21 -6.92
CA ALA A 219 14.54 10.63 -7.24
C ALA A 219 13.36 10.87 -8.19
N VAL A 220 12.89 12.11 -8.22
CA VAL A 220 11.95 12.62 -9.23
C VAL A 220 12.71 13.49 -10.20
N SER A 221 12.55 13.23 -11.49
CA SER A 221 13.09 14.02 -12.59
C SER A 221 12.00 14.49 -13.51
N VAL A 222 12.23 15.60 -14.21
CA VAL A 222 11.25 16.20 -15.11
C VAL A 222 11.88 16.63 -16.42
N ALA A 223 11.14 16.45 -17.51
CA ALA A 223 11.46 16.95 -18.82
C ALA A 223 10.27 17.70 -19.43
N ARG A 224 10.47 18.57 -20.42
CA ARG A 224 9.41 19.26 -21.14
C ARG A 224 9.62 19.27 -22.65
N ALA A 225 8.53 19.40 -23.38
CA ALA A 225 8.51 19.48 -24.83
C ALA A 225 7.41 20.43 -25.32
N ASN A 226 7.50 20.90 -26.57
CA ASN A 226 6.43 21.68 -27.22
C ASN A 226 5.31 20.79 -27.79
N HIS A 227 5.57 19.49 -27.94
CA HIS A 227 4.62 18.49 -28.44
C HIS A 227 4.60 17.29 -27.51
N VAL A 228 3.45 16.64 -27.36
CA VAL A 228 3.28 15.47 -26.49
C VAL A 228 4.21 14.31 -26.89
N THR A 229 4.55 14.20 -28.18
CA THR A 229 5.47 13.21 -28.74
C THR A 229 6.94 13.61 -28.64
N GLY A 230 7.26 14.75 -28.01
CA GLY A 230 8.62 15.26 -27.86
C GLY A 230 9.15 16.09 -29.02
N PRO A 231 10.49 16.30 -29.11
CA PRO A 231 11.50 15.78 -28.18
C PRO A 231 11.46 16.45 -26.81
N TYR A 232 11.62 15.67 -25.75
CA TYR A 232 11.64 16.14 -24.37
C TYR A 232 13.04 16.60 -23.96
N LEU A 233 13.11 17.79 -23.37
CA LEU A 233 14.33 18.37 -22.81
C LEU A 233 14.28 18.26 -21.28
N GLY A 234 15.26 17.59 -20.68
CA GLY A 234 15.38 17.46 -19.23
C GLY A 234 15.60 18.81 -18.53
N ASN A 235 15.01 18.96 -17.35
CA ASN A 235 15.26 20.11 -16.49
C ASN A 235 16.76 20.16 -16.12
N PRO A 236 17.46 21.29 -16.29
CA PRO A 236 18.88 21.39 -15.93
C PRO A 236 19.16 21.23 -14.42
N ARG A 237 18.12 21.26 -13.58
CA ARG A 237 18.21 21.04 -12.12
C ARG A 237 17.83 19.61 -11.70
N ASN A 238 17.62 18.70 -12.64
CA ASN A 238 17.30 17.31 -12.30
C ASN A 238 18.39 16.65 -11.45
N PRO A 239 18.00 15.80 -10.49
CA PRO A 239 16.63 15.51 -10.06
C PRO A 239 16.00 16.69 -9.31
N VAL A 240 14.68 16.89 -9.50
CA VAL A 240 13.95 18.02 -8.90
C VAL A 240 13.47 17.76 -7.47
N LEU A 241 13.40 16.47 -7.07
CA LEU A 241 13.09 16.04 -5.70
C LEU A 241 13.82 14.74 -5.39
N THR A 242 14.60 14.72 -4.30
CA THR A 242 15.28 13.52 -3.80
C THR A 242 15.82 13.79 -2.40
N HIS A 243 15.93 12.74 -1.57
CA HIS A 243 16.60 12.80 -0.27
C HIS A 243 17.96 12.07 -0.24
N ARG A 244 18.43 11.52 -1.38
CA ARG A 244 19.70 10.77 -1.46
C ARG A 244 20.92 11.53 -0.93
N ASN A 245 20.87 12.87 -0.95
CA ASN A 245 21.96 13.74 -0.49
C ASN A 245 21.99 13.92 1.04
N PHE A 246 20.96 13.47 1.77
CA PHE A 246 20.89 13.62 3.24
C PHE A 246 21.55 12.46 4.00
N GLY A 247 21.96 11.41 3.28
CA GLY A 247 22.63 10.23 3.86
C GLY A 247 21.66 9.25 4.55
N GLY A 248 22.19 8.09 4.92
CA GLY A 248 21.41 6.97 5.44
C GLY A 248 20.84 7.14 6.86
N THR A 249 20.99 8.30 7.50
CA THR A 249 20.39 8.63 8.80
C THR A 249 19.24 9.63 8.69
N ALA A 250 18.87 10.05 7.47
CA ALA A 250 17.72 10.91 7.26
C ALA A 250 16.43 10.22 7.76
N ALA A 251 15.55 10.98 8.40
CA ALA A 251 14.29 10.44 8.92
C ALA A 251 13.33 9.99 7.80
N VAL A 252 13.43 10.62 6.63
CA VAL A 252 12.67 10.29 5.41
C VAL A 252 13.67 9.99 4.30
N GLN A 253 13.54 8.82 3.67
CA GLN A 253 14.47 8.31 2.66
C GLN A 253 13.72 7.79 1.43
N CYS A 254 14.44 7.39 0.39
CA CYS A 254 13.92 6.75 -0.83
C CYS A 254 12.81 7.56 -1.53
N VAL A 255 12.96 8.89 -1.56
CA VAL A 255 11.95 9.81 -2.10
C VAL A 255 11.91 9.78 -3.62
N GLY A 256 10.76 9.46 -4.20
CA GLY A 256 10.56 9.44 -5.65
C GLY A 256 9.11 9.17 -6.02
N HIS A 257 8.88 8.76 -7.27
CA HIS A 257 7.60 8.34 -7.83
C HIS A 257 6.47 9.29 -7.46
N ALA A 258 6.49 10.51 -8.05
CA ALA A 258 5.55 11.58 -7.72
C ALA A 258 4.51 11.77 -8.82
N ASP A 259 3.31 12.18 -8.44
CA ASP A 259 2.25 12.64 -9.32
C ASP A 259 1.76 14.03 -8.90
N LEU A 260 1.34 14.88 -9.84
CA LEU A 260 0.95 16.26 -9.63
C LEU A 260 -0.54 16.48 -9.80
N VAL A 261 -1.09 17.40 -9.00
CA VAL A 261 -2.46 17.87 -9.15
C VAL A 261 -2.55 19.38 -9.00
N GLN A 262 -3.43 20.00 -9.79
CA GLN A 262 -3.79 21.41 -9.62
C GLN A 262 -5.05 21.52 -8.78
N ALA A 263 -5.00 22.33 -7.72
CA ALA A 263 -6.15 22.66 -6.88
C ALA A 263 -7.04 23.74 -7.54
N THR A 264 -8.23 23.95 -6.96
CA THR A 264 -9.22 24.88 -7.50
C THR A 264 -8.80 26.34 -7.43
N ASP A 265 -7.92 26.70 -6.50
CA ASP A 265 -7.31 28.03 -6.39
C ASP A 265 -6.13 28.25 -7.38
N GLY A 266 -5.80 27.23 -8.17
CA GLY A 266 -4.69 27.25 -9.12
C GLY A 266 -3.34 26.84 -8.54
N SER A 267 -3.24 26.59 -7.22
CA SER A 267 -2.04 26.03 -6.59
C SER A 267 -1.76 24.61 -7.07
N TRP A 268 -0.48 24.20 -7.07
CA TRP A 268 -0.07 22.87 -7.47
C TRP A 268 0.51 22.10 -6.29
N TRP A 269 0.20 20.80 -6.27
CA TRP A 269 0.59 19.89 -5.23
C TRP A 269 1.13 18.60 -5.83
N ALA A 270 2.07 17.98 -5.14
CA ALA A 270 2.62 16.68 -5.47
C ALA A 270 2.31 15.69 -4.38
N VAL A 271 1.92 14.49 -4.76
CA VAL A 271 2.05 13.29 -3.93
C VAL A 271 3.31 12.55 -4.36
N ALA A 272 4.03 11.95 -3.42
CA ALA A 272 5.25 11.18 -3.69
C ALA A 272 5.37 10.04 -2.69
N LEU A 273 6.07 8.98 -3.05
CA LEU A 273 6.43 7.96 -2.09
C LEU A 273 7.74 8.30 -1.36
N ALA A 274 7.83 7.85 -0.12
CA ALA A 274 9.07 7.79 0.65
C ALA A 274 8.98 6.72 1.74
N THR A 275 10.11 6.44 2.40
CA THR A 275 10.20 5.54 3.56
C THR A 275 10.61 6.31 4.81
N ARG A 276 10.19 5.82 5.98
CA ARG A 276 10.63 6.31 7.29
C ARG A 276 11.36 5.19 8.05
N PRO A 277 12.62 4.89 7.71
CA PRO A 277 13.35 3.85 8.42
C PRO A 277 13.59 4.25 9.88
N ARG A 278 13.55 3.25 10.77
CA ARG A 278 13.89 3.41 12.18
C ARG A 278 14.98 2.39 12.52
N HIS A 279 16.07 2.82 13.17
CA HIS A 279 17.25 1.98 13.39
C HIS A 279 17.80 1.31 12.11
N SER A 280 17.72 2.03 10.97
CA SER A 280 18.06 1.53 9.64
C SER A 280 17.22 0.32 9.20
N LEU A 281 15.98 0.23 9.66
CA LEU A 281 15.01 -0.81 9.29
C LEU A 281 13.74 -0.15 8.76
N THR A 282 13.32 -0.53 7.56
CA THR A 282 12.08 -0.11 6.92
C THR A 282 11.01 -1.18 7.14
N LEU A 283 10.21 -1.01 8.19
CA LEU A 283 9.10 -1.92 8.52
C LEU A 283 7.79 -1.51 7.86
N LEU A 284 7.54 -0.20 7.76
CA LEU A 284 6.26 0.36 7.34
C LEU A 284 6.07 0.30 5.81
N GLY A 285 7.15 -0.02 5.07
CA GLY A 285 7.17 0.05 3.63
C GLY A 285 7.27 1.49 3.13
N ARG A 286 6.79 1.70 1.89
CA ARG A 286 6.74 3.01 1.24
C ARG A 286 5.38 3.65 1.54
N GLU A 287 5.40 4.91 1.93
CA GLU A 287 4.26 5.68 2.41
C GLU A 287 4.01 6.86 1.47
N THR A 288 2.82 7.45 1.50
CA THR A 288 2.45 8.60 0.67
C THR A 288 2.69 9.91 1.39
N PHE A 289 3.39 10.84 0.75
CA PHE A 289 3.74 12.18 1.23
C PHE A 289 3.15 13.26 0.34
N LEU A 290 2.93 14.45 0.90
CA LEU A 290 2.44 15.64 0.21
C LEU A 290 3.53 16.73 0.17
N ALA A 291 3.65 17.42 -0.95
CA ALA A 291 4.50 18.59 -1.08
C ALA A 291 3.85 19.69 -1.94
N PRO A 292 4.01 20.97 -1.61
CA PRO A 292 3.62 22.06 -2.49
C PRO A 292 4.54 22.12 -3.72
N VAL A 293 3.99 22.56 -4.85
CA VAL A 293 4.74 22.79 -6.09
C VAL A 293 4.48 24.20 -6.60
N ALA A 294 5.55 24.91 -6.93
CA ALA A 294 5.48 26.19 -7.64
C ALA A 294 6.02 26.04 -9.06
N TRP A 295 5.64 26.95 -9.95
CA TRP A 295 6.18 27.03 -11.30
C TRP A 295 7.11 28.24 -11.41
N GLU A 296 8.40 27.98 -11.69
CA GLU A 296 9.43 29.01 -11.85
C GLU A 296 10.14 28.84 -13.18
N ASN A 297 10.13 29.88 -14.03
CA ASN A 297 10.72 29.84 -15.37
C ASN A 297 10.24 28.64 -16.20
N ASP A 298 8.94 28.37 -16.14
CA ASP A 298 8.28 27.24 -16.80
C ASP A 298 8.81 25.86 -16.37
N TRP A 299 9.20 25.70 -15.09
CA TRP A 299 9.58 24.43 -14.51
C TRP A 299 8.93 24.24 -13.14
N PRO A 300 8.48 23.01 -12.80
CA PRO A 300 7.97 22.73 -11.48
C PRO A 300 9.12 22.72 -10.46
N VAL A 301 8.87 23.36 -9.31
CA VAL A 301 9.78 23.43 -8.16
C VAL A 301 9.05 22.83 -6.96
N PHE A 302 9.54 21.69 -6.49
CA PHE A 302 8.97 20.98 -5.35
C PHE A 302 9.40 21.63 -4.04
N ASN A 303 8.44 21.90 -3.17
CA ASN A 303 8.63 22.53 -1.88
C ASN A 303 9.59 23.73 -1.95
N PRO A 304 9.18 24.85 -2.59
CA PRO A 304 10.05 25.98 -2.90
C PRO A 304 10.79 26.50 -1.66
N GLY A 305 12.09 26.74 -1.83
CA GLY A 305 12.99 27.18 -0.77
C GLY A 305 13.63 26.07 0.06
N LEU A 306 13.05 24.86 0.11
CA LEU A 306 13.62 23.71 0.82
C LEU A 306 14.09 22.60 -0.14
N GLY A 307 13.34 22.30 -1.21
CA GLY A 307 13.71 21.30 -2.22
C GLY A 307 13.73 19.86 -1.71
N CYS A 308 12.99 19.58 -0.64
CA CYS A 308 12.81 18.26 -0.04
C CYS A 308 11.37 18.08 0.41
N LEU A 309 10.95 16.87 0.76
CA LEU A 309 9.64 16.64 1.38
C LEU A 309 9.56 17.34 2.73
N PRO A 310 8.52 18.15 3.00
CA PRO A 310 8.35 18.77 4.31
C PRO A 310 7.86 17.75 5.35
N GLU A 311 8.22 17.92 6.61
CA GLU A 311 7.61 17.16 7.71
C GLU A 311 6.15 17.57 7.91
N SER A 312 5.86 18.86 7.73
CA SER A 312 4.51 19.44 7.80
C SER A 312 4.45 20.70 6.94
N GLY A 313 3.25 21.15 6.65
CA GLY A 313 3.03 22.36 5.88
C GLY A 313 1.61 22.85 5.98
N LYS A 314 1.29 23.89 5.19
CA LYS A 314 -0.05 24.47 5.14
C LYS A 314 -0.62 24.31 3.75
N VAL A 315 -1.85 23.82 3.69
CA VAL A 315 -2.68 23.84 2.50
C VAL A 315 -3.64 25.03 2.63
N PRO A 316 -3.75 25.92 1.61
CA PRO A 316 -4.78 26.93 1.60
C PRO A 316 -6.16 26.29 1.74
N ALA A 317 -7.06 26.92 2.49
CA ALA A 317 -8.43 26.43 2.53
C ALA A 317 -9.10 26.75 1.20
N PHE A 318 -9.14 25.78 0.29
CA PHE A 318 -9.94 25.86 -0.94
C PHE A 318 -11.46 25.72 -0.65
N VAL A 319 -11.84 25.65 0.62
CA VAL A 319 -13.06 25.00 1.07
C VAL A 319 -13.94 25.98 1.84
N THR A 320 -15.25 25.82 1.69
CA THR A 320 -16.29 26.58 2.40
C THR A 320 -16.18 26.43 3.92
N ALA A 321 -16.67 27.42 4.67
CA ALA A 321 -16.62 27.49 6.14
C ALA A 321 -17.10 26.20 6.87
N GLU A 322 -17.94 25.39 6.24
CA GLU A 322 -18.45 24.13 6.79
C GLU A 322 -17.37 23.04 6.89
N THR A 323 -16.42 23.01 5.94
CA THR A 323 -15.34 22.01 5.92
C THR A 323 -14.22 22.38 6.90
N VAL A 324 -14.00 23.66 7.18
CA VAL A 324 -13.04 24.13 8.19
C VAL A 324 -13.49 23.73 9.59
N ALA A 325 -14.80 23.83 9.89
CA ALA A 325 -15.35 23.43 11.18
C ALA A 325 -15.23 21.90 11.46
N ALA A 326 -15.26 21.07 10.41
CA ALA A 326 -15.04 19.63 10.54
C ALA A 326 -13.55 19.28 10.71
N ALA A 327 -12.66 20.10 10.15
CA ALA A 327 -11.20 19.92 10.22
C ALA A 327 -10.56 20.49 11.50
N GLU A 328 -11.26 21.36 12.23
CA GLU A 328 -10.85 21.86 13.55
C GLU A 328 -11.10 20.85 14.69
N GLN A 329 -11.60 19.65 14.40
CA GLN A 329 -11.46 18.57 15.37
C GLN A 329 -9.96 18.34 15.57
N PRO A 330 -9.43 18.52 16.80
CA PRO A 330 -8.01 18.40 17.03
C PRO A 330 -7.57 17.02 16.53
N LEU A 331 -6.54 16.97 15.68
CA LEU A 331 -5.66 15.80 15.63
C LEU A 331 -5.41 15.47 17.08
N ILE A 332 -6.05 14.41 17.59
CA ILE A 332 -5.88 13.98 18.97
C ILE A 332 -4.44 13.48 19.03
N THR A 333 -3.51 14.39 19.30
CA THR A 333 -2.26 14.05 19.97
C THR A 333 -2.65 13.68 21.41
N SER A 334 -3.41 12.60 21.52
CA SER A 334 -3.72 12.01 22.80
C SER A 334 -2.40 11.46 23.34
N PRO A 335 -1.98 11.83 24.54
CA PRO A 335 -0.85 11.17 25.20
C PRO A 335 -1.17 9.70 25.54
N ASN A 336 -2.40 9.26 25.31
CA ASN A 336 -2.83 7.87 25.44
C ASN A 336 -2.75 7.18 24.09
N PRO A 337 -2.29 5.92 24.03
CA PRO A 337 -2.27 5.16 22.79
C PRO A 337 -3.67 5.14 22.16
N VAL A 338 -3.74 5.40 20.86
CA VAL A 338 -4.98 5.27 20.09
C VAL A 338 -5.28 3.78 19.97
N ARG A 339 -6.41 3.36 20.53
CA ARG A 339 -6.85 1.98 20.52
C ARG A 339 -8.02 1.82 19.54
N ARG A 340 -7.80 1.07 18.45
CA ARG A 340 -8.79 0.74 17.45
C ARG A 340 -9.23 -0.72 17.62
N VAL A 341 -10.52 -0.93 17.90
CA VAL A 341 -11.14 -2.26 17.92
C VAL A 341 -11.48 -2.65 16.49
N LEU A 342 -10.95 -3.78 16.05
CA LEU A 342 -11.10 -4.27 14.69
C LEU A 342 -12.30 -5.23 14.62
N GLY A 343 -13.23 -4.92 13.76
CA GLY A 343 -14.45 -5.69 13.54
C GLY A 343 -14.53 -6.28 12.14
N ARG A 344 -15.71 -6.80 11.81
CA ARG A 344 -15.97 -7.40 10.50
C ARG A 344 -15.88 -6.39 9.35
N ASP A 345 -16.29 -5.15 9.60
CA ASP A 345 -16.34 -4.07 8.60
C ASP A 345 -15.00 -3.32 8.45
N GLU A 346 -13.96 -3.76 9.17
CA GLU A 346 -12.61 -3.23 8.96
C GLU A 346 -12.17 -3.45 7.52
N PRO A 347 -11.44 -2.49 6.90
CA PRO A 347 -10.88 -2.67 5.55
C PRO A 347 -9.71 -3.69 5.58
N TRP A 348 -10.06 -4.94 5.87
CA TRP A 348 -9.12 -6.05 5.87
C TRP A 348 -8.47 -6.24 4.50
N ILE A 349 -7.20 -6.56 4.52
CA ILE A 349 -6.45 -7.00 3.33
C ILE A 349 -6.02 -8.46 3.48
N THR A 350 -5.91 -9.14 2.36
CA THR A 350 -5.48 -10.55 2.30
C THR A 350 -4.51 -10.71 1.14
N ALA A 351 -3.41 -11.40 1.36
CA ALA A 351 -2.51 -11.73 0.26
C ALA A 351 -3.14 -12.78 -0.66
N ARG A 352 -3.17 -12.52 -1.97
CA ARG A 352 -3.58 -13.47 -3.04
C ARG A 352 -5.05 -13.93 -3.03
N GLY A 353 -5.88 -13.37 -2.14
CA GLY A 353 -7.30 -13.70 -2.02
C GLY A 353 -8.10 -12.52 -1.51
N PHE A 354 -9.42 -12.61 -1.57
CA PHE A 354 -10.29 -11.56 -1.03
C PHE A 354 -10.70 -11.89 0.40
N PRO A 355 -10.71 -10.92 1.33
CA PRO A 355 -11.10 -11.13 2.73
C PRO A 355 -12.44 -11.86 2.88
N ALA A 356 -13.44 -11.52 2.07
CA ALA A 356 -14.76 -12.14 2.11
C ALA A 356 -14.76 -13.66 1.82
N GLN A 357 -13.74 -14.18 1.13
CA GLN A 357 -13.60 -15.62 0.85
C GLN A 357 -13.20 -16.42 2.10
N HIS A 358 -12.62 -15.75 3.10
CA HIS A 358 -12.08 -16.38 4.30
C HIS A 358 -12.92 -16.11 5.55
N MET A 359 -13.70 -15.01 5.56
CA MET A 359 -14.53 -14.61 6.69
C MET A 359 -15.83 -15.41 6.76
N GLY A 360 -16.05 -16.11 7.88
CA GLY A 360 -17.32 -16.72 8.25
C GLY A 360 -18.13 -15.87 9.24
N GLU A 361 -19.37 -16.28 9.50
CA GLU A 361 -20.20 -15.67 10.53
C GLU A 361 -19.75 -16.11 11.93
N ALA A 362 -19.68 -15.17 12.87
CA ALA A 362 -19.25 -15.40 14.25
C ALA A 362 -20.22 -14.85 15.31
N GLY A 363 -21.43 -14.48 14.91
CA GLY A 363 -22.52 -14.09 15.80
C GLY A 363 -22.45 -12.66 16.36
N SER A 364 -21.39 -11.89 16.11
CA SER A 364 -21.31 -10.46 16.44
C SER A 364 -20.32 -9.73 15.54
N GLU A 365 -20.44 -8.39 15.42
CA GLU A 365 -19.61 -7.53 14.55
C GLU A 365 -18.12 -7.54 14.94
N ASN A 366 -17.81 -7.75 16.23
CA ASN A 366 -16.43 -7.75 16.75
C ASN A 366 -15.79 -9.15 16.79
N ARG A 367 -16.38 -10.12 16.10
CA ARG A 367 -15.90 -11.49 16.00
C ARG A 367 -15.75 -11.90 14.55
N ILE A 368 -14.70 -12.64 14.27
CA ILE A 368 -14.42 -13.18 12.94
C ILE A 368 -14.20 -14.69 13.05
N ALA A 369 -15.00 -15.45 12.32
CA ALA A 369 -14.74 -16.87 12.08
C ALA A 369 -13.81 -16.99 10.88
N LEU A 370 -12.68 -17.70 11.03
CA LEU A 370 -11.70 -17.89 9.99
C LEU A 370 -11.39 -19.38 9.85
N LEU A 371 -11.71 -19.95 8.68
CA LEU A 371 -11.48 -21.35 8.37
C LEU A 371 -10.30 -21.53 7.43
N SER A 372 -9.41 -22.46 7.76
CA SER A 372 -8.29 -22.85 6.90
C SER A 372 -8.77 -23.37 5.55
N THR A 373 -8.14 -22.92 4.49
CA THR A 373 -8.26 -23.46 3.13
C THR A 373 -7.37 -24.69 2.90
N GLY A 374 -6.51 -25.02 3.84
CA GLY A 374 -5.41 -25.97 3.70
C GLY A 374 -4.09 -25.29 3.28
N ALA A 375 -4.15 -24.06 2.78
CA ALA A 375 -2.98 -23.26 2.42
C ALA A 375 -2.26 -22.71 3.67
N ARG A 376 -0.99 -22.35 3.50
CA ARG A 376 -0.12 -21.90 4.58
C ARG A 376 0.30 -20.43 4.39
N VAL A 377 0.33 -19.68 5.49
CA VAL A 377 0.75 -18.27 5.49
C VAL A 377 2.26 -18.10 5.23
N ASP A 378 3.06 -19.15 5.42
CA ASP A 378 4.50 -19.19 5.12
C ASP A 378 4.80 -19.77 3.72
N ARG A 379 3.81 -19.74 2.83
CA ARG A 379 3.93 -20.14 1.42
C ARG A 379 3.29 -19.10 0.51
N THR A 380 3.64 -19.15 -0.76
CA THR A 380 3.05 -18.29 -1.80
C THR A 380 1.72 -18.88 -2.26
N GLU A 381 0.73 -18.89 -1.37
CA GLU A 381 -0.58 -19.50 -1.53
C GLU A 381 -1.67 -18.56 -0.96
N PRO A 382 -2.92 -18.63 -1.44
CA PRO A 382 -4.03 -17.87 -0.88
C PRO A 382 -4.48 -18.46 0.47
N ALA A 383 -3.74 -18.15 1.52
CA ALA A 383 -4.02 -18.62 2.87
C ALA A 383 -5.15 -17.82 3.55
N ALA A 384 -5.88 -18.47 4.46
CA ALA A 384 -6.89 -17.80 5.28
C ALA A 384 -6.20 -16.88 6.30
N ALA A 385 -6.04 -15.61 5.93
CA ALA A 385 -5.47 -14.55 6.76
C ALA A 385 -6.19 -13.23 6.49
N LEU A 386 -6.40 -12.43 7.53
CA LEU A 386 -6.97 -11.10 7.47
C LEU A 386 -6.03 -10.13 8.15
N GLY A 387 -5.56 -9.15 7.42
CA GLY A 387 -4.50 -8.25 7.86
C GLY A 387 -4.87 -6.78 7.84
N VAL A 388 -4.17 -6.02 8.66
CA VAL A 388 -4.10 -4.55 8.62
C VAL A 388 -2.66 -4.11 8.44
N ARG A 389 -2.44 -3.02 7.73
CA ARG A 389 -1.09 -2.47 7.52
C ARG A 389 -0.49 -2.01 8.83
N LEU A 390 0.78 -2.37 9.10
CA LEU A 390 1.54 -1.74 10.16
C LEU A 390 1.82 -0.29 9.74
N SER A 391 1.37 0.68 10.52
CA SER A 391 1.46 2.11 10.19
C SER A 391 2.30 2.92 11.18
N HIS A 392 2.78 2.32 12.26
CA HIS A 392 3.53 3.00 13.31
C HIS A 392 4.73 2.18 13.77
N HIS A 393 5.84 2.85 14.10
CA HIS A 393 7.05 2.21 14.64
C HIS A 393 6.88 1.71 16.08
N THR A 394 5.90 2.24 16.79
CA THR A 394 5.45 1.74 18.10
C THR A 394 3.96 1.42 17.95
N ALA A 395 3.65 0.15 17.94
CA ALA A 395 2.29 -0.33 17.75
C ALA A 395 2.12 -1.72 18.36
N ALA A 396 0.88 -2.09 18.69
CA ALA A 396 0.56 -3.44 19.10
C ALA A 396 -0.66 -3.96 18.33
N PHE A 397 -0.62 -5.25 18.02
CA PHE A 397 -1.74 -5.99 17.47
C PHE A 397 -2.05 -7.16 18.40
N ALA A 398 -3.31 -7.29 18.79
CA ALA A 398 -3.77 -8.34 19.68
C ALA A 398 -5.06 -8.97 19.17
N ALA A 399 -5.26 -10.24 19.50
CA ALA A 399 -6.50 -10.96 19.26
C ALA A 399 -6.66 -12.09 20.29
N THR A 400 -7.90 -12.42 20.61
CA THR A 400 -8.24 -13.59 21.43
C THR A 400 -8.74 -14.71 20.52
N VAL A 401 -8.11 -15.90 20.57
CA VAL A 401 -8.68 -17.12 20.02
C VAL A 401 -9.78 -17.57 20.99
N GLU A 402 -11.02 -17.23 20.66
CA GLU A 402 -12.15 -17.52 21.55
C GLU A 402 -12.45 -19.01 21.60
N ARG A 403 -12.57 -19.66 20.44
CA ARG A 403 -12.85 -21.10 20.30
C ARG A 403 -12.39 -21.62 18.94
N LEU A 404 -12.14 -22.92 18.87
CA LEU A 404 -11.85 -23.56 17.59
C LEU A 404 -13.12 -23.90 16.81
N LEU A 405 -12.97 -23.96 15.51
CA LEU A 405 -14.01 -24.32 14.55
C LEU A 405 -13.63 -25.59 13.78
N ARG A 406 -14.64 -26.40 13.47
CA ARG A 406 -14.51 -27.55 12.58
C ARG A 406 -15.70 -27.60 11.64
N SER A 407 -15.42 -27.57 10.35
CA SER A 407 -16.45 -27.82 9.36
C SER A 407 -16.92 -29.30 9.44
N PRO A 408 -18.22 -29.59 9.34
CA PRO A 408 -18.73 -30.96 9.23
C PRO A 408 -18.12 -31.77 8.08
N ALA A 409 -17.61 -31.08 7.06
CA ALA A 409 -16.93 -31.69 5.89
C ALA A 409 -15.46 -32.05 6.17
N ALA A 410 -14.85 -31.56 7.26
CA ALA A 410 -13.48 -31.87 7.62
C ALA A 410 -13.37 -33.33 8.09
N GLY A 411 -12.78 -34.19 7.25
CA GLY A 411 -12.51 -35.60 7.57
C GLY A 411 -11.07 -35.82 8.05
N GLY A 412 -10.86 -36.86 8.88
CA GLY A 412 -9.53 -37.27 9.32
C GLY A 412 -9.02 -36.65 10.64
N PRO A 413 -7.74 -36.87 10.98
CA PRO A 413 -7.13 -36.28 12.17
C PRO A 413 -7.08 -34.77 12.03
N MET A 414 -7.46 -34.05 13.10
CA MET A 414 -7.54 -32.60 13.11
C MET A 414 -6.16 -32.03 13.43
N GLN A 415 -5.60 -31.26 12.50
CA GLN A 415 -4.50 -30.35 12.78
C GLN A 415 -5.00 -28.93 12.57
N THR A 416 -5.09 -28.17 13.65
CA THR A 416 -5.49 -26.76 13.61
C THR A 416 -4.32 -25.91 14.05
N LEU A 417 -3.98 -24.93 13.23
CA LEU A 417 -2.95 -23.92 13.48
C LEU A 417 -3.61 -22.56 13.29
N VAL A 418 -3.76 -21.81 14.37
CA VAL A 418 -4.40 -20.49 14.35
C VAL A 418 -3.60 -19.50 15.16
N GLY A 419 -3.59 -18.24 14.77
CA GLY A 419 -2.79 -17.27 15.50
C GLY A 419 -2.82 -15.87 14.93
N ILE A 420 -1.85 -15.08 15.39
CA ILE A 420 -1.54 -13.76 14.84
C ILE A 420 -0.14 -13.75 14.26
N SER A 421 0.07 -12.88 13.28
CA SER A 421 1.39 -12.68 12.65
C SER A 421 1.68 -11.21 12.40
N LEU A 422 2.96 -10.85 12.44
CA LEU A 422 3.53 -9.73 11.71
C LEU A 422 4.32 -10.34 10.55
N SER A 423 4.03 -9.94 9.30
CA SER A 423 4.66 -10.50 8.12
C SER A 423 4.96 -9.43 7.07
N GLN A 424 6.14 -9.49 6.48
CA GLN A 424 6.51 -8.72 5.28
C GLN A 424 6.35 -9.57 4.01
N SER A 425 6.61 -10.86 4.12
CA SER A 425 6.45 -11.84 3.06
C SER A 425 6.18 -13.23 3.67
N PRO A 426 5.82 -14.22 2.87
CA PRO A 426 5.75 -15.61 3.34
C PRO A 426 7.05 -16.12 3.98
N GLU A 427 8.19 -15.59 3.56
CA GLU A 427 9.52 -15.99 4.02
C GLU A 427 10.04 -15.16 5.21
N SER A 428 9.30 -14.11 5.63
CA SER A 428 9.73 -13.13 6.64
C SER A 428 8.59 -12.78 7.57
N GLN A 429 8.51 -13.50 8.72
CA GLN A 429 7.38 -13.42 9.65
C GLN A 429 7.78 -13.62 11.11
N ILE A 430 6.99 -13.05 12.01
CA ILE A 430 6.93 -13.41 13.43
C ILE A 430 5.49 -13.82 13.72
N ARG A 431 5.28 -14.98 14.38
CA ARG A 431 3.95 -15.51 14.67
C ARG A 431 3.80 -15.89 16.15
N ALA A 432 2.62 -15.68 16.71
CA ALA A 432 2.12 -16.32 17.90
C ALA A 432 1.04 -17.30 17.47
N GLU A 433 1.25 -18.60 17.71
CA GLU A 433 0.48 -19.67 17.09
C GLU A 433 -0.03 -20.67 18.12
N LEU A 434 -1.34 -20.93 18.11
CA LEU A 434 -1.96 -22.05 18.81
C LEU A 434 -2.01 -23.25 17.85
N SER A 435 -1.34 -24.33 18.22
CA SER A 435 -1.32 -25.61 17.51
C SER A 435 -2.14 -26.65 18.30
N VAL A 436 -3.13 -27.27 17.66
CA VAL A 436 -3.96 -28.33 18.26
C VAL A 436 -4.03 -29.52 17.33
N GLU A 437 -3.56 -30.68 17.82
CA GLU A 437 -3.59 -31.96 17.13
C GLU A 437 -3.89 -33.08 18.14
N LYS A 438 -2.88 -33.63 18.80
CA LYS A 438 -2.98 -34.61 19.90
C LYS A 438 -2.81 -33.97 21.27
N ALA A 439 -2.36 -32.75 21.30
CA ALA A 439 -2.22 -31.87 22.45
C ALA A 439 -2.39 -30.41 21.94
N ALA A 440 -2.67 -29.50 22.86
CA ALA A 440 -2.65 -28.05 22.56
C ALA A 440 -1.32 -27.45 22.99
N ARG A 441 -0.75 -26.64 22.12
CA ARG A 441 0.52 -25.98 22.34
C ARG A 441 0.50 -24.57 21.78
N ILE A 442 1.09 -23.65 22.49
CA ILE A 442 1.36 -22.30 22.00
C ILE A 442 2.83 -22.19 21.62
N ASP A 443 3.10 -21.67 20.45
CA ASP A 443 4.44 -21.46 19.91
C ASP A 443 4.65 -19.99 19.54
N ILE A 444 5.84 -19.46 19.83
CA ILE A 444 6.36 -18.23 19.22
C ILE A 444 7.30 -18.67 18.11
N VAL A 445 7.00 -18.25 16.87
CA VAL A 445 7.69 -18.71 15.67
C VAL A 445 8.29 -17.51 14.92
N GLU A 446 9.55 -17.64 14.54
CA GLU A 446 10.23 -16.75 13.60
C GLU A 446 10.41 -17.47 12.26
N VAL A 447 10.10 -16.78 11.16
CA VAL A 447 10.41 -17.24 9.80
C VAL A 447 11.37 -16.24 9.18
N ALA A 448 12.59 -16.67 8.92
CA ALA A 448 13.64 -15.86 8.32
C ALA A 448 14.20 -16.55 7.06
N GLY A 449 14.07 -15.87 5.89
CA GLY A 449 14.48 -16.45 4.62
C GLY A 449 13.80 -17.80 4.31
N GLY A 450 12.51 -17.94 4.68
CA GLY A 450 11.71 -19.14 4.48
C GLY A 450 12.00 -20.29 5.48
N VAL A 451 12.90 -20.08 6.43
CA VAL A 451 13.22 -21.09 7.47
C VAL A 451 12.43 -20.75 8.75
N SER A 452 11.51 -21.63 9.12
CA SER A 452 10.73 -21.50 10.36
C SER A 452 11.50 -22.04 11.56
N ARG A 453 11.53 -21.27 12.64
CA ARG A 453 12.15 -21.64 13.92
C ARG A 453 11.16 -21.36 15.06
N ILE A 454 10.89 -22.37 15.88
CA ILE A 454 10.19 -22.16 17.16
C ILE A 454 11.18 -21.52 18.13
N VAL A 455 10.86 -20.31 18.59
CA VAL A 455 11.67 -19.53 19.52
C VAL A 455 11.38 -19.96 20.95
N GLU A 456 10.10 -20.02 21.29
CA GLU A 456 9.57 -20.45 22.58
C GLU A 456 8.35 -21.32 22.36
N SER A 457 8.08 -22.26 23.27
CA SER A 457 6.97 -23.20 23.16
C SER A 457 6.44 -23.61 24.54
N ARG A 458 5.12 -23.75 24.64
CA ARG A 458 4.46 -24.22 25.87
C ARG A 458 3.25 -25.08 25.56
N ASN A 459 3.20 -26.28 26.17
CA ASN A 459 2.00 -27.10 26.17
C ASN A 459 0.97 -26.47 27.11
N LEU A 460 -0.29 -26.51 26.69
CA LEU A 460 -1.44 -26.21 27.52
C LEU A 460 -1.85 -27.45 28.30
N ASP A 461 -2.60 -27.27 29.38
CA ASP A 461 -3.10 -28.38 30.19
C ASP A 461 -4.25 -29.16 29.48
N ASP A 462 -4.56 -30.33 30.03
CA ASP A 462 -5.55 -31.24 29.46
C ASP A 462 -6.97 -30.62 29.49
N GLU A 463 -7.29 -29.80 30.50
CA GLU A 463 -8.58 -29.12 30.60
C GLU A 463 -8.76 -28.12 29.46
N THR A 464 -7.76 -27.29 29.21
CA THR A 464 -7.74 -26.33 28.08
C THR A 464 -7.80 -27.06 26.74
N PHE A 465 -7.08 -28.19 26.60
CA PHE A 465 -7.12 -29.01 25.39
C PHE A 465 -8.53 -29.56 25.14
N ASP A 466 -9.19 -30.14 26.16
CA ASP A 466 -10.54 -30.70 26.04
C ASP A 466 -11.55 -29.61 25.64
N ARG A 467 -11.49 -28.43 26.24
CA ARG A 467 -12.32 -27.26 25.86
C ARG A 467 -12.12 -26.85 24.41
N LEU A 468 -10.88 -26.75 23.98
CA LEU A 468 -10.53 -26.38 22.57
C LEU A 468 -11.10 -27.43 21.60
N VAL A 469 -10.92 -28.72 21.86
CA VAL A 469 -11.41 -29.81 21.00
C VAL A 469 -12.94 -29.88 20.99
N ALA A 470 -13.59 -29.56 22.11
CA ALA A 470 -15.04 -29.46 22.21
C ALA A 470 -15.62 -28.22 21.47
N GLY A 471 -14.77 -27.28 21.04
CA GLY A 471 -15.19 -26.00 20.44
C GLY A 471 -15.80 -25.04 21.48
N GLU A 472 -15.45 -25.23 22.74
CA GLU A 472 -15.85 -24.37 23.85
C GLU A 472 -14.93 -23.14 23.95
N PRO A 473 -15.40 -22.04 24.55
CA PRO A 473 -14.56 -20.85 24.76
C PRO A 473 -13.33 -21.18 25.61
N ALA A 474 -12.14 -20.94 25.08
CA ALA A 474 -10.86 -21.17 25.76
C ALA A 474 -10.10 -19.87 26.08
N GLY A 475 -10.39 -18.76 25.37
CA GLY A 475 -9.88 -17.44 25.70
C GLY A 475 -8.36 -17.33 25.62
N ILE A 476 -7.73 -17.84 24.54
CA ILE A 476 -6.29 -17.74 24.35
C ILE A 476 -5.95 -16.35 23.80
N GLU A 477 -5.26 -15.55 24.60
CA GLU A 477 -4.85 -14.20 24.26
C GLU A 477 -3.51 -14.22 23.53
N LEU A 478 -3.41 -13.52 22.41
CA LEU A 478 -2.22 -13.37 21.59
C LEU A 478 -1.96 -11.89 21.36
N ARG A 479 -0.72 -11.43 21.59
CA ARG A 479 -0.32 -10.03 21.42
C ARG A 479 1.07 -9.92 20.83
N MET A 480 1.25 -9.01 19.89
CA MET A 480 2.53 -8.59 19.33
C MET A 480 2.66 -7.08 19.43
N ALA A 481 3.75 -6.61 20.01
CA ALA A 481 4.05 -5.19 20.12
C ALA A 481 5.37 -4.87 19.44
N VAL A 482 5.33 -3.99 18.45
CA VAL A 482 6.52 -3.38 17.84
C VAL A 482 6.96 -2.26 18.77
N LEU A 483 8.21 -2.31 19.19
CA LEU A 483 8.82 -1.36 20.11
C LEU A 483 9.87 -0.52 19.35
N ASP A 484 9.51 0.74 19.07
CA ASP A 484 10.34 1.72 18.35
C ASP A 484 10.95 1.19 17.03
N GLY A 485 10.26 0.27 16.33
CA GLY A 485 10.73 -0.31 15.08
C GLY A 485 11.95 -1.25 15.20
N ALA A 486 12.42 -1.55 16.40
CA ALA A 486 13.63 -2.34 16.64
C ALA A 486 13.36 -3.76 17.12
N THR A 487 12.34 -3.93 17.97
CA THR A 487 12.02 -5.18 18.64
C THR A 487 10.53 -5.49 18.49
N VAL A 488 10.20 -6.76 18.34
CA VAL A 488 8.83 -7.27 18.45
C VAL A 488 8.73 -8.07 19.74
N ARG A 489 7.93 -7.60 20.67
CA ARG A 489 7.53 -8.36 21.84
C ARG A 489 6.31 -9.18 21.51
N VAL A 490 6.42 -10.47 21.71
CA VAL A 490 5.31 -11.43 21.56
C VAL A 490 4.91 -11.93 22.94
N GLU A 491 3.62 -11.84 23.26
CA GLU A 491 3.04 -12.31 24.52
C GLU A 491 1.82 -13.17 24.21
N THR A 492 1.67 -14.25 24.93
CA THR A 492 0.49 -15.09 24.88
C THR A 492 -0.03 -15.33 26.29
N GLY A 493 -1.34 -15.45 26.43
CA GLY A 493 -1.98 -15.54 27.73
C GLY A 493 -3.19 -16.47 27.74
N THR A 494 -3.58 -16.87 28.95
CA THR A 494 -4.84 -17.51 29.25
C THR A 494 -5.39 -16.89 30.52
N ASP A 495 -6.70 -16.60 30.55
CA ASP A 495 -7.38 -16.05 31.73
C ASP A 495 -6.69 -14.77 32.29
N GLY A 496 -6.17 -13.89 31.40
CA GLY A 496 -5.49 -12.65 31.77
C GLY A 496 -4.06 -12.81 32.28
N ALA A 497 -3.50 -14.03 32.31
CA ALA A 497 -2.15 -14.31 32.75
C ALA A 497 -1.23 -14.62 31.56
N VAL A 498 -0.09 -13.93 31.45
CA VAL A 498 0.93 -14.23 30.43
C VAL A 498 1.53 -15.60 30.72
N VAL A 499 1.46 -16.51 29.74
CA VAL A 499 2.00 -17.87 29.83
C VAL A 499 3.26 -18.07 29.03
N LEU A 500 3.49 -17.24 27.98
CA LEU A 500 4.69 -17.29 27.16
C LEU A 500 5.02 -15.87 26.67
N SER A 501 6.29 -15.49 26.63
CA SER A 501 6.74 -14.20 26.13
C SER A 501 8.14 -14.30 25.54
N ALA A 502 8.38 -13.57 24.44
CA ALA A 502 9.69 -13.42 23.81
C ALA A 502 9.84 -12.04 23.17
N ASP A 503 11.07 -11.51 23.22
CA ASP A 503 11.47 -10.34 22.45
C ASP A 503 12.33 -10.80 21.26
N LEU A 504 11.92 -10.44 20.04
CA LEU A 504 12.60 -10.77 18.80
C LEU A 504 13.07 -9.50 18.07
N PRO A 505 14.19 -9.54 17.36
CA PRO A 505 14.59 -8.43 16.51
C PRO A 505 13.54 -8.19 15.41
N ALA A 506 13.11 -6.94 15.23
CA ALA A 506 12.15 -6.58 14.17
C ALA A 506 12.78 -6.67 12.76
N ARG A 507 14.10 -6.84 12.64
CA ARG A 507 14.84 -6.89 11.38
C ARG A 507 14.26 -7.87 10.36
N VAL A 508 13.75 -9.02 10.80
CA VAL A 508 13.15 -10.03 9.89
C VAL A 508 11.96 -9.45 9.12
N LEU A 509 11.29 -8.43 9.66
CA LEU A 509 10.13 -7.76 9.07
C LEU A 509 10.49 -6.52 8.24
N SER A 510 11.78 -6.24 8.03
CA SER A 510 12.20 -5.05 7.31
C SER A 510 12.51 -5.34 5.84
N THR A 511 12.37 -4.31 5.00
CA THR A 511 12.73 -4.38 3.57
C THR A 511 14.20 -4.75 3.39
N GLU A 512 15.09 -4.34 4.29
CA GLU A 512 16.53 -4.65 4.24
C GLU A 512 16.83 -6.15 4.42
N ALA A 513 15.94 -6.89 5.07
CA ALA A 513 16.10 -8.34 5.28
C ALA A 513 15.22 -9.18 4.35
N ALA A 514 13.98 -8.76 4.14
CA ALA A 514 12.99 -9.49 3.35
C ALA A 514 13.05 -9.16 1.85
N GLY A 515 13.57 -7.98 1.51
CA GLY A 515 13.46 -7.43 0.15
C GLY A 515 12.03 -7.02 -0.18
N GLY A 516 11.75 -6.90 -1.48
CA GLY A 516 10.40 -6.63 -1.98
C GLY A 516 9.97 -5.18 -1.87
N PHE A 517 8.66 -4.95 -2.09
CA PHE A 517 8.07 -3.62 -2.25
C PHE A 517 6.98 -3.30 -1.24
N VAL A 518 6.64 -4.26 -0.36
CA VAL A 518 5.55 -4.14 0.62
C VAL A 518 6.10 -3.78 2.01
N GLY A 519 5.21 -3.32 2.90
CA GLY A 519 5.48 -3.13 4.31
C GLY A 519 4.93 -4.28 5.15
N ALA A 520 5.24 -4.29 6.44
CA ALA A 520 4.73 -5.28 7.36
C ALA A 520 3.22 -5.18 7.55
N VAL A 521 2.56 -6.35 7.63
CA VAL A 521 1.12 -6.52 7.85
C VAL A 521 0.90 -7.32 9.13
N ALA A 522 0.03 -6.82 10.00
CA ALA A 522 -0.44 -7.53 11.19
C ALA A 522 -1.71 -8.31 10.85
N SER A 523 -1.76 -9.61 11.12
CA SER A 523 -2.86 -10.45 10.67
C SER A 523 -3.32 -11.44 11.73
N VAL A 524 -4.62 -11.80 11.72
CA VAL A 524 -5.13 -13.07 12.23
C VAL A 524 -5.10 -14.11 11.12
N TYR A 525 -4.81 -15.36 11.41
CA TYR A 525 -4.78 -16.41 10.39
C TYR A 525 -5.24 -17.78 10.89
N SER A 526 -5.61 -18.64 9.95
CA SER A 526 -5.93 -20.03 10.16
C SER A 526 -5.31 -20.91 9.08
N MET A 527 -4.56 -21.93 9.48
CA MET A 527 -3.97 -22.93 8.60
C MET A 527 -4.07 -24.33 9.23
N GLY A 528 -3.58 -25.34 8.54
CA GLY A 528 -3.72 -26.74 8.95
C GLY A 528 -4.74 -27.48 8.08
N THR A 529 -5.49 -28.42 8.65
CA THR A 529 -6.48 -29.18 7.88
C THR A 529 -7.57 -28.26 7.33
N ALA A 530 -7.89 -28.35 6.04
CA ALA A 530 -8.94 -27.54 5.42
C ALA A 530 -10.28 -27.71 6.17
N GLY A 531 -10.96 -26.58 6.44
CA GLY A 531 -12.20 -26.57 7.22
C GLY A 531 -12.02 -26.58 8.74
N THR A 532 -10.80 -26.59 9.27
CA THR A 532 -10.51 -26.26 10.68
C THR A 532 -10.21 -24.77 10.82
N GLY A 533 -10.34 -24.21 12.03
CA GLY A 533 -10.06 -22.80 12.24
C GLY A 533 -10.46 -22.30 13.61
N ALA A 534 -10.69 -21.00 13.72
CA ALA A 534 -11.07 -20.37 14.98
C ALA A 534 -12.06 -19.23 14.82
N VAL A 535 -12.72 -18.87 15.91
CA VAL A 535 -13.34 -17.57 16.12
C VAL A 535 -12.32 -16.69 16.82
N PHE A 536 -11.98 -15.59 16.19
CA PHE A 536 -11.18 -14.51 16.77
C PHE A 536 -12.09 -13.43 17.33
N ALA A 537 -11.80 -12.96 18.52
CA ALA A 537 -12.48 -11.89 19.24
C ALA A 537 -11.47 -10.86 19.74
N GLU A 538 -11.97 -9.72 20.23
CA GLU A 538 -11.15 -8.69 20.88
C GLU A 538 -9.91 -8.28 20.05
N MET A 539 -10.07 -8.25 18.72
CA MET A 539 -9.00 -7.82 17.84
C MET A 539 -8.77 -6.32 17.99
N VAL A 540 -7.53 -5.93 18.25
CA VAL A 540 -7.17 -4.55 18.56
C VAL A 540 -5.86 -4.18 17.88
N TYR A 541 -5.83 -2.98 17.29
CA TYR A 541 -4.62 -2.29 16.87
C TYR A 541 -4.42 -1.05 17.75
N GLU A 542 -3.25 -0.92 18.38
CA GLU A 542 -2.89 0.19 19.28
C GLU A 542 -1.61 0.86 18.77
N HIS A 543 -1.53 2.20 18.86
CA HIS A 543 -0.34 2.97 18.47
C HIS A 543 -0.20 4.28 19.24
#